data_6811f61469e71d3220d4edc431db4b64
#
_entry.id   6811f61469e71d3220d4edc431db4b64
#
_cell.length_a   1.000
_cell.length_b   1.000
_cell.length_c   1.000
_cell.angle_alpha   90.00
_cell.angle_beta   90.00
_cell.angle_gamma   90.00
#
_symmetry.space_group_name_H-M   'P 1'
#
loop_
_entity.id
_entity.type
_entity.pdbx_description
1 polymer ?
#
loop_
_entity_poly.entity_id
_entity_poly.type
_entity_poly.pdbx_seq_one_letter_code
_entity_poly.pdbx_strand_id
1 'polypeptide(L)'
;MIDVANPKIVERVADRFRALADENRIRLLARLARSPANVRTLTQELGISQAAASKHLSILRRAGLVNFESKGPQSIYQMTHPSVHELCGIVCRGVLEFAREQAAQVAESANH
;
A
#
# COMPACT_ATOMS: atom_id res chain seq x y z
N MET A 1 4.92 17.05 9.72
CA MET A 1 5.05 16.47 11.09
C MET A 1 3.67 16.09 11.60
N ILE A 2 3.58 15.05 12.41
CA ILE A 2 2.32 14.58 12.98
C ILE A 2 1.92 15.48 14.15
N ASP A 3 0.68 15.99 14.11
CA ASP A 3 0.12 16.75 15.23
C ASP A 3 -0.39 15.78 16.29
N VAL A 4 0.47 15.46 17.26
CA VAL A 4 0.16 14.55 18.36
C VAL A 4 -0.80 15.16 19.39
N ALA A 5 -1.07 16.47 19.31
CA ALA A 5 -2.02 17.13 20.19
C ALA A 5 -3.47 16.82 19.81
N ASN A 6 -3.72 16.33 18.59
CA ASN A 6 -5.07 15.96 18.15
C ASN A 6 -5.21 14.42 18.11
N PRO A 7 -5.88 13.81 19.11
CA PRO A 7 -6.01 12.35 19.18
C PRO A 7 -6.69 11.72 17.95
N LYS A 8 -7.63 12.43 17.32
CA LYS A 8 -8.31 11.93 16.12
C LYS A 8 -7.39 11.84 14.93
N ILE A 9 -6.46 12.78 14.78
CA ILE A 9 -5.47 12.74 13.71
C ILE A 9 -4.51 11.58 13.92
N VAL A 10 -4.02 11.39 15.15
CA VAL A 10 -3.15 10.27 15.50
C VAL A 10 -3.82 8.92 15.20
N GLU A 11 -5.09 8.77 15.58
CA GLU A 11 -5.88 7.57 15.32
C GLU A 11 -5.98 7.27 13.83
N ARG A 12 -6.29 8.29 13.02
CA ARG A 12 -6.41 8.13 11.57
C ARG A 12 -5.09 7.80 10.89
N VAL A 13 -3.99 8.37 11.38
CA VAL A 13 -2.65 8.02 10.91
C VAL A 13 -2.36 6.55 11.21
N ALA A 14 -2.65 6.11 12.43
CA ALA A 14 -2.46 4.71 12.81
C ALA A 14 -3.31 3.76 11.96
N ASP A 15 -4.55 4.12 11.67
CA ASP A 15 -5.44 3.32 10.82
C ASP A 15 -4.86 3.15 9.40
N ARG A 16 -4.28 4.20 8.85
CA ARG A 16 -3.62 4.12 7.53
C ARG A 16 -2.43 3.19 7.55
N PHE A 17 -1.59 3.25 8.57
CA PHE A 17 -0.46 2.34 8.69
C PHE A 17 -0.92 0.89 8.86
N ARG A 18 -1.99 0.63 9.61
CA ARG A 18 -2.57 -0.71 9.72
C ARG A 18 -3.07 -1.22 8.38
N ALA A 19 -3.75 -0.36 7.62
CA ALA A 19 -4.23 -0.72 6.29
C ALA A 19 -3.10 -1.02 5.31
N LEU A 20 -1.94 -0.39 5.48
CA LEU A 20 -0.75 -0.64 4.66
C LEU A 20 0.03 -1.89 5.08
N ALA A 21 -0.20 -2.42 6.28
CA ALA A 21 0.59 -3.51 6.86
C ALA A 21 0.10 -4.89 6.40
N ASP A 22 -0.04 -5.08 5.08
CA ASP A 22 -0.43 -6.35 4.47
C ASP A 22 0.13 -6.40 3.05
N GLU A 23 0.76 -7.52 2.70
CA GLU A 23 1.42 -7.66 1.40
C GLU A 23 0.48 -7.45 0.22
N ASN A 24 -0.72 -8.04 0.27
CA ASN A 24 -1.69 -7.91 -0.82
C ASN A 24 -2.21 -6.48 -0.94
N ARG A 25 -2.41 -5.80 0.18
CA ARG A 25 -2.83 -4.39 0.14
C ARG A 25 -1.75 -3.48 -0.42
N ILE A 26 -0.49 -3.73 -0.09
CA ILE A 26 0.64 -3.01 -0.70
C ILE A 26 0.70 -3.26 -2.20
N ARG A 27 0.52 -4.51 -2.64
CA ARG A 27 0.50 -4.87 -4.07
C ARG A 27 -0.66 -4.21 -4.81
N LEU A 28 -1.84 -4.16 -4.20
CA LEU A 28 -2.99 -3.45 -4.77
C LEU A 28 -2.72 -1.97 -4.96
N LEU A 29 -2.15 -1.32 -3.94
CA LEU A 29 -1.80 0.10 -4.03
C LEU A 29 -0.73 0.36 -5.08
N ALA A 30 0.30 -0.47 -5.16
CA ALA A 30 1.34 -0.35 -6.18
C ALA A 30 0.75 -0.46 -7.59
N ARG A 31 -0.21 -1.37 -7.77
CA ARG A 31 -0.91 -1.52 -9.06
C ARG A 31 -1.76 -0.28 -9.38
N LEU A 32 -2.54 0.19 -8.41
CA LEU A 32 -3.41 1.36 -8.62
C LEU A 32 -2.62 2.67 -8.79
N ALA A 33 -1.38 2.73 -8.31
CA ALA A 33 -0.49 3.85 -8.58
C ALA A 33 -0.19 4.03 -10.08
N ARG A 34 -0.28 2.96 -10.85
CA ARG A 34 -0.04 2.99 -12.31
C ARG A 34 -1.25 3.51 -13.07
N SER A 35 -2.44 3.04 -12.73
CA SER A 35 -3.69 3.46 -13.35
C SER A 35 -4.88 2.89 -12.58
N PRO A 36 -6.06 3.52 -12.66
CA PRO A 36 -7.28 2.94 -12.12
C PRO A 36 -7.59 1.58 -12.72
N ALA A 37 -8.29 0.73 -11.99
CA ALA A 37 -8.63 -0.61 -12.43
C ALA A 37 -9.90 -1.12 -11.75
N ASN A 38 -10.62 -2.02 -12.41
CA ASN A 38 -11.74 -2.73 -11.82
C ASN A 38 -11.25 -3.95 -11.02
N VAL A 39 -12.14 -4.53 -10.21
CA VAL A 39 -11.80 -5.69 -9.36
C VAL A 39 -11.30 -6.87 -10.17
N ARG A 40 -11.93 -7.15 -11.31
CA ARG A 40 -11.53 -8.27 -12.16
C ARG A 40 -10.09 -8.15 -12.65
N THR A 41 -9.70 -6.98 -13.12
CA THR A 41 -8.33 -6.70 -13.54
C THR A 41 -7.35 -6.91 -12.38
N LEU A 42 -7.68 -6.40 -11.20
CA LEU A 42 -6.84 -6.53 -10.02
C LEU A 42 -6.67 -8.00 -9.60
N THR A 43 -7.74 -8.79 -9.61
CA THR A 43 -7.66 -10.21 -9.27
C THR A 43 -6.79 -10.98 -10.27
N GLN A 44 -6.96 -10.70 -11.56
CA GLN A 44 -6.18 -11.37 -12.61
C GLN A 44 -4.70 -11.03 -12.52
N GLU A 45 -4.37 -9.76 -12.37
CA GLU A 45 -2.96 -9.32 -12.33
C GLU A 45 -2.24 -9.73 -11.04
N LEU A 46 -2.93 -9.72 -9.90
CA LEU A 46 -2.32 -10.06 -8.62
C LEU A 46 -2.41 -11.54 -8.24
N GLY A 47 -3.23 -12.30 -8.94
CA GLY A 47 -3.41 -13.73 -8.64
C GLY A 47 -4.11 -13.98 -7.31
N ILE A 48 -5.03 -13.11 -6.91
CA ILE A 48 -5.82 -13.27 -5.69
C ILE A 48 -7.30 -13.49 -6.05
N SER A 49 -8.06 -14.07 -5.12
CA SER A 49 -9.49 -14.29 -5.33
C SER A 49 -10.26 -12.97 -5.33
N GLN A 50 -11.44 -12.98 -5.96
CA GLN A 50 -12.32 -11.81 -5.94
C GLN A 50 -12.74 -11.46 -4.52
N ALA A 51 -13.01 -12.46 -3.68
CA ALA A 51 -13.37 -12.24 -2.28
C ALA A 51 -12.24 -11.55 -1.51
N ALA A 52 -10.99 -12.00 -1.71
CA ALA A 52 -9.82 -11.39 -1.08
C ALA A 52 -9.61 -9.95 -1.58
N ALA A 53 -9.70 -9.73 -2.89
CA ALA A 53 -9.56 -8.40 -3.48
C ALA A 53 -10.61 -7.43 -2.90
N SER A 54 -11.87 -7.84 -2.86
CA SER A 54 -12.96 -7.02 -2.33
C SER A 54 -12.77 -6.68 -0.86
N LYS A 55 -12.31 -7.66 -0.06
CA LYS A 55 -12.01 -7.45 1.36
C LYS A 55 -10.89 -6.42 1.54
N HIS A 56 -9.78 -6.60 0.83
CA HIS A 56 -8.64 -5.69 0.93
C HIS A 56 -8.96 -4.30 0.44
N LEU A 57 -9.69 -4.17 -0.67
CA LEU A 57 -10.12 -2.88 -1.20
C LEU A 57 -11.06 -2.16 -0.22
N SER A 58 -11.94 -2.90 0.46
CA SER A 58 -12.81 -2.33 1.49
C SER A 58 -12.02 -1.76 2.66
N ILE A 59 -10.98 -2.48 3.12
CA ILE A 59 -10.10 -2.00 4.20
C ILE A 59 -9.36 -0.74 3.76
N LEU A 60 -8.77 -0.73 2.57
CA LEU A 60 -8.07 0.42 2.01
C LEU A 60 -8.99 1.63 1.85
N ARG A 61 -10.22 1.40 1.41
CA ARG A 61 -11.22 2.46 1.22
C ARG A 61 -11.63 3.09 2.56
N ARG A 62 -11.89 2.27 3.57
CA ARG A 62 -12.24 2.79 4.91
C ARG A 62 -11.12 3.60 5.54
N ALA A 63 -9.88 3.25 5.24
CA ALA A 63 -8.72 4.02 5.70
C ALA A 63 -8.45 5.28 4.86
N GLY A 64 -9.22 5.50 3.80
CA GLY A 64 -9.09 6.68 2.95
C GLY A 64 -7.96 6.60 1.93
N LEU A 65 -7.46 5.40 1.63
CA LEU A 65 -6.31 5.21 0.72
C LEU A 65 -6.73 5.00 -0.74
N VAL A 66 -7.94 4.47 -0.95
CA VAL A 66 -8.52 4.29 -2.28
C VAL A 66 -9.97 4.73 -2.27
N ASN A 67 -10.50 5.05 -3.45
CA ASN A 67 -11.91 5.22 -3.69
C ASN A 67 -12.29 4.54 -4.99
N PHE A 68 -13.56 4.60 -5.38
CA PHE A 68 -14.00 4.04 -6.66
C PHE A 68 -15.11 4.90 -7.28
N GLU A 69 -15.21 4.77 -8.60
CA GLU A 69 -16.33 5.29 -9.38
C GLU A 69 -17.10 4.13 -9.98
N SER A 70 -18.44 4.20 -9.93
CA SER A 70 -19.29 3.23 -10.61
C SER A 70 -19.39 3.59 -12.09
N LYS A 71 -19.07 2.63 -12.96
CA LYS A 71 -19.23 2.75 -14.42
C LYS A 71 -20.01 1.54 -14.92
N GLY A 72 -21.33 1.72 -15.07
CA GLY A 72 -22.23 0.61 -15.36
C GLY A 72 -22.18 -0.42 -14.25
N PRO A 73 -22.00 -1.72 -14.57
CA PRO A 73 -21.91 -2.77 -13.56
C PRO A 73 -20.56 -2.84 -12.87
N GLN A 74 -19.59 -2.01 -13.25
CA GLN A 74 -18.23 -2.07 -12.75
C GLN A 74 -17.94 -0.95 -11.74
N SER A 75 -17.08 -1.26 -10.77
CA SER A 75 -16.46 -0.28 -9.89
C SER A 75 -15.00 -0.13 -10.27
N ILE A 76 -14.61 1.08 -10.63
CA ILE A 76 -13.23 1.41 -11.00
C ILE A 76 -12.52 2.03 -9.80
N TYR A 77 -11.57 1.30 -9.24
CA TYR A 77 -10.82 1.75 -8.07
C TYR A 77 -9.62 2.60 -8.48
N GLN A 78 -9.27 3.55 -7.62
CA GLN A 78 -8.12 4.43 -7.81
C GLN A 78 -7.57 4.87 -6.46
N MET A 79 -6.30 5.30 -6.45
CA MET A 79 -5.72 5.92 -5.26
C MET A 79 -6.36 7.29 -5.01
N THR A 80 -6.57 7.62 -3.75
CA THR A 80 -7.18 8.91 -3.37
C THR A 80 -6.21 10.07 -3.51
N HIS A 81 -4.91 9.84 -3.28
CA HIS A 81 -3.91 10.90 -3.29
C HIS A 81 -2.51 10.35 -3.60
N PRO A 82 -1.69 11.08 -4.37
CA PRO A 82 -0.32 10.66 -4.70
C PRO A 82 0.58 10.42 -3.49
N SER A 83 0.32 11.05 -2.35
CA SER A 83 1.13 10.88 -1.13
C SER A 83 1.18 9.43 -0.65
N VAL A 84 0.15 8.64 -0.93
CA VAL A 84 0.12 7.22 -0.57
C VAL A 84 1.23 6.47 -1.28
N HIS A 85 1.39 6.71 -2.58
CA HIS A 85 2.46 6.10 -3.38
C HIS A 85 3.84 6.59 -2.94
N GLU A 86 3.97 7.88 -2.67
CA GLU A 86 5.21 8.48 -2.19
C GLU A 86 5.67 7.84 -0.87
N LEU A 87 4.75 7.64 0.08
CA LEU A 87 5.06 6.98 1.35
C LEU A 87 5.57 5.57 1.14
N CYS A 88 4.88 4.78 0.31
CA CYS A 88 5.30 3.42 -0.01
C CYS A 88 6.69 3.40 -0.66
N GLY A 89 6.98 4.36 -1.53
CA GLY A 89 8.29 4.50 -2.15
C GLY A 89 9.40 4.82 -1.15
N ILE A 90 9.13 5.67 -0.17
CA ILE A 90 10.07 6.00 0.90
C ILE A 90 10.40 4.74 1.72
N VAL A 91 9.40 4.00 2.14
CA VAL A 91 9.60 2.76 2.91
C VAL A 91 10.36 1.72 2.08
N CYS A 92 10.01 1.57 0.81
CA CYS A 92 10.70 0.64 -0.10
C CYS A 92 12.19 0.97 -0.20
N ARG A 93 12.56 2.23 -0.38
CA ARG A 93 13.97 2.64 -0.41
C ARG A 93 14.69 2.32 0.88
N GLY A 94 14.05 2.56 2.02
CA GLY A 94 14.62 2.22 3.33
C GLY A 94 14.88 0.74 3.48
N VAL A 95 13.98 -0.12 3.03
CA VAL A 95 14.15 -1.57 3.05
C VAL A 95 15.34 -1.98 2.17
N LEU A 96 15.45 -1.42 0.97
CA LEU A 96 16.56 -1.73 0.05
C LEU A 96 17.91 -1.28 0.60
N GLU A 97 17.99 -0.10 1.17
CA GLU A 97 19.20 0.42 1.80
C GLU A 97 19.65 -0.45 2.97
N PHE A 98 18.70 -0.81 3.83
CA PHE A 98 19.00 -1.70 4.97
C PHE A 98 19.51 -3.06 4.51
N ALA A 99 18.91 -3.64 3.48
CA ALA A 99 19.37 -4.92 2.92
C ALA A 99 20.78 -4.83 2.35
N ARG A 100 21.13 -3.71 1.69
CA ARG A 100 22.49 -3.47 1.18
C ARG A 100 23.51 -3.36 2.33
N GLU A 101 23.15 -2.65 3.39
CA GLU A 101 24.01 -2.50 4.56
C GLU A 101 24.26 -3.84 5.22
N GLN A 102 23.23 -4.68 5.37
CA GLN A 102 23.39 -6.03 5.93
C GLN A 102 24.29 -6.91 5.06
N ALA A 103 24.10 -6.87 3.74
CA ALA A 103 24.93 -7.62 2.80
C ALA A 103 26.41 -7.17 2.87
N ALA A 104 26.66 -5.88 2.97
CA ALA A 104 28.00 -5.33 3.12
C ALA A 104 28.67 -5.79 4.43
N GLN A 105 27.94 -5.80 5.54
CA GLN A 105 28.41 -6.28 6.83
C GLN A 105 28.76 -7.77 6.79
N VAL A 106 27.94 -8.58 6.15
CA VAL A 106 28.21 -10.02 5.99
C VAL A 106 29.46 -10.25 5.15
N ALA A 107 29.60 -9.55 4.03
CA ALA A 107 30.77 -9.64 3.16
C ALA A 107 32.07 -9.22 3.90
N GLU A 108 31.97 -8.14 4.68
CA GLU A 108 33.09 -7.66 5.51
C GLU A 108 33.49 -8.69 6.57
N SER A 109 32.53 -9.29 7.25
CA SER A 109 32.75 -10.34 8.24
C SER A 109 33.40 -11.59 7.63
N ALA A 110 33.03 -11.94 6.40
CA ALA A 110 33.59 -13.10 5.70
C ALA A 110 35.07 -12.91 5.31
N ASN A 111 35.53 -11.65 5.21
CA ASN A 111 36.92 -11.32 4.84
C ASN A 111 37.85 -11.25 6.05
N HIS A 112 37.31 -11.40 7.23
CA HIS A 112 38.06 -11.45 8.47
C HIS A 112 38.04 -12.84 9.06
#